data_d1fdca5396dfbfa6bff8d28fc5d79937
#
_entry.id   d1fdca5396dfbfa6bff8d28fc5d79937
#
_cell.length_a   1.000
_cell.length_b   1.000
_cell.length_c   1.000
_cell.angle_alpha   90.00
_cell.angle_beta   90.00
_cell.angle_gamma   90.00
#
_symmetry.space_group_name_H-M   'P 1'
#
loop_
_entity.id
_entity.type
_entity.pdbx_description
1 polymer ?
#
loop_
_entity_poly.entity_id
_entity_poly.type
_entity_poly.pdbx_seq_one_letter_code
_entity_poly.pdbx_strand_id
1 'polypeptide(L)'
;MYFVTGGSFNGKSIWVKTHFNLNETDTTWIPLFSGERIHLDDINFSNPVIVIEGLEYGIRSTILNNDSEVRKSFTILMQTLKQWEEEDPDRRVIWIGSEVGKGIVPMEKLSREWRDMTGWVYQDLAKMSKEVWLVWYGLATSLKG
;
A
#
# COMPACT_ATOMS: atom_id res chain seq x y z
N MET A 1 7.96 7.43 -3.76
CA MET A 1 6.99 6.74 -2.88
C MET A 1 7.72 5.89 -1.86
N TYR A 2 7.00 5.49 -0.84
CA TYR A 2 7.50 4.66 0.25
C TYR A 2 6.54 3.49 0.43
N PHE A 3 7.09 2.30 0.62
CA PHE A 3 6.29 1.09 0.85
C PHE A 3 6.68 0.46 2.18
N VAL A 4 5.69 0.24 3.04
CA VAL A 4 5.88 -0.38 4.35
C VAL A 4 5.04 -1.64 4.40
N THR A 5 5.69 -2.77 4.59
CA THR A 5 5.05 -4.09 4.65
C THR A 5 5.46 -4.83 5.92
N GLY A 6 4.93 -6.00 6.12
CA GLY A 6 5.22 -6.87 7.27
C GLY A 6 3.99 -7.65 7.69
N GLY A 7 4.03 -8.26 8.87
CA GLY A 7 2.92 -9.04 9.37
C GLY A 7 1.73 -8.20 9.80
N SER A 8 0.55 -8.80 9.76
CA SER A 8 -0.66 -8.19 10.32
C SER A 8 -0.46 -7.90 11.80
N PHE A 9 -0.98 -6.77 12.26
CA PHE A 9 -0.90 -6.33 13.67
C PHE A 9 0.52 -6.18 14.22
N ASN A 10 1.51 -5.96 13.37
CA ASN A 10 2.91 -5.79 13.77
C ASN A 10 3.35 -4.31 13.93
N GLY A 11 2.40 -3.39 14.00
CA GLY A 11 2.68 -2.00 14.34
C GLY A 11 3.11 -1.11 13.17
N LYS A 12 2.77 -1.48 11.93
CA LYS A 12 3.15 -0.72 10.74
C LYS A 12 2.63 0.71 10.75
N SER A 13 1.36 0.92 11.07
CA SER A 13 0.74 2.26 11.06
C SER A 13 1.37 3.18 12.09
N ILE A 14 1.61 2.69 13.29
CA ILE A 14 2.26 3.46 14.37
C ILE A 14 3.69 3.78 13.96
N TRP A 15 4.40 2.82 13.40
CA TRP A 15 5.78 3.03 12.93
C TRP A 15 5.83 4.10 11.84
N VAL A 16 4.90 4.06 10.86
CA VAL A 16 4.81 5.05 9.79
C VAL A 16 4.58 6.45 10.35
N LYS A 17 3.62 6.61 11.26
CA LYS A 17 3.34 7.91 11.88
C LYS A 17 4.56 8.49 12.58
N THR A 18 5.31 7.66 13.28
CA THR A 18 6.50 8.08 14.03
C THR A 18 7.69 8.34 13.11
N HIS A 19 7.99 7.42 12.23
CA HIS A 19 9.16 7.49 11.34
C HIS A 19 9.09 8.69 10.39
N PHE A 20 7.92 8.93 9.80
CA PHE A 20 7.71 10.04 8.87
C PHE A 20 7.26 11.33 9.57
N ASN A 21 7.11 11.31 10.89
CA ASN A 21 6.66 12.45 11.69
C ASN A 21 5.35 13.05 11.13
N LEU A 22 4.36 12.21 10.94
CA LEU A 22 3.11 12.62 10.29
C LEU A 22 2.20 13.40 11.21
N ASN A 23 1.55 14.40 10.64
CA ASN A 23 0.58 15.27 11.29
C ASN A 23 -0.78 15.07 10.62
N GLU A 24 -1.83 14.89 11.41
CA GLU A 24 -3.19 14.68 10.89
C GLU A 24 -3.69 15.83 10.00
N THR A 25 -3.24 17.06 10.25
CA THR A 25 -3.65 18.22 9.46
C THR A 25 -3.03 18.26 8.06
N ASP A 26 -1.86 17.62 7.87
CA ASP A 26 -1.11 17.62 6.61
C ASP A 26 -1.16 16.28 5.88
N THR A 27 -1.87 15.31 6.43
CA THR A 27 -1.92 13.94 5.91
C THR A 27 -3.33 13.54 5.53
N THR A 28 -3.48 13.03 4.31
CA THR A 28 -4.66 12.30 3.86
C THR A 28 -4.43 10.82 4.11
N TRP A 29 -5.16 10.23 5.05
CA TRP A 29 -5.05 8.83 5.39
C TRP A 29 -6.22 8.06 4.80
N ILE A 30 -5.94 7.08 3.94
CA ILE A 30 -6.95 6.30 3.22
C ILE A 30 -6.87 4.85 3.68
N PRO A 31 -7.75 4.41 4.61
CA PRO A 31 -7.82 3.00 5.01
C PRO A 31 -8.68 2.21 4.02
N LEU A 32 -8.22 1.02 3.66
CA LEU A 32 -8.91 0.11 2.73
C LEU A 32 -9.45 -1.15 3.43
N PHE A 33 -9.47 -1.17 4.76
CA PHE A 33 -9.86 -2.36 5.53
C PHE A 33 -11.28 -2.84 5.32
N SER A 34 -12.20 -1.94 4.98
CA SER A 34 -13.60 -2.28 4.71
C SER A 34 -13.85 -2.76 3.28
N GLY A 35 -12.80 -2.98 2.50
CA GLY A 35 -12.91 -3.46 1.13
C GLY A 35 -13.28 -2.38 0.12
N GLU A 36 -13.04 -1.14 0.44
CA GLU A 36 -13.27 -0.02 -0.47
C GLU A 36 -12.20 0.02 -1.56
N ARG A 37 -12.62 0.45 -2.75
CA ARG A 37 -11.70 0.70 -3.86
C ARG A 37 -11.17 2.12 -3.78
N ILE A 38 -9.93 2.31 -4.22
CA ILE A 38 -9.35 3.65 -4.32
C ILE A 38 -9.81 4.28 -5.63
N HIS A 39 -10.47 5.42 -5.52
CA HIS A 39 -10.80 6.27 -6.67
C HIS A 39 -10.00 7.56 -6.56
N LEU A 40 -9.26 7.90 -7.62
CA LEU A 40 -8.43 9.12 -7.65
C LEU A 40 -9.26 10.37 -7.37
N ASP A 41 -10.51 10.40 -7.81
CA ASP A 41 -11.41 11.54 -7.60
C ASP A 41 -11.77 11.77 -6.12
N ASP A 42 -11.65 10.73 -5.30
CA ASP A 42 -11.97 10.79 -3.86
C ASP A 42 -10.77 11.16 -3.00
N ILE A 43 -9.59 11.30 -3.58
CA ILE A 43 -8.37 11.64 -2.85
C ILE A 43 -8.26 13.16 -2.65
N ASN A 44 -8.05 13.55 -1.40
CA ASN A 44 -7.76 14.95 -1.10
C ASN A 44 -6.29 15.27 -1.38
N PHE A 45 -6.03 15.83 -2.56
CA PHE A 45 -4.68 16.20 -3.00
C PHE A 45 -4.19 17.53 -2.44
N SER A 46 -4.98 18.21 -1.62
CA SER A 46 -4.53 19.48 -0.98
C SER A 46 -3.52 19.25 0.13
N ASN A 47 -3.49 18.05 0.72
CA ASN A 47 -2.48 17.66 1.70
C ASN A 47 -1.20 17.15 1.02
N PRO A 48 -0.01 17.49 1.55
CA PRO A 48 1.25 17.07 0.95
C PRO A 48 1.56 15.59 1.18
N VAL A 49 0.93 14.94 2.15
CA VAL A 49 1.18 13.52 2.46
C VAL A 49 -0.09 12.72 2.24
N ILE A 50 0.04 11.63 1.48
CA ILE A 50 -1.02 10.65 1.27
C ILE A 50 -0.53 9.31 1.80
N VAL A 51 -1.29 8.71 2.71
CA VAL A 51 -1.05 7.36 3.22
C VAL A 51 -2.19 6.45 2.80
N ILE A 52 -1.86 5.35 2.17
CA ILE A 52 -2.82 4.32 1.76
C ILE A 52 -2.52 3.07 2.59
N GLU A 53 -3.44 2.70 3.46
CA GLU A 53 -3.30 1.58 4.39
C GLU A 53 -4.25 0.45 4.06
N GLY A 54 -3.82 -0.79 4.28
CA GLY A 54 -4.65 -1.95 3.98
C GLY A 54 -4.66 -2.30 2.50
N LEU A 55 -3.54 -2.08 1.80
CA LEU A 55 -3.42 -2.32 0.37
C LEU A 55 -3.86 -3.72 -0.03
N GLU A 56 -3.59 -4.73 0.77
CA GLU A 56 -4.00 -6.12 0.52
C GLU A 56 -5.52 -6.25 0.42
N TYR A 57 -6.28 -5.49 1.20
CA TYR A 57 -7.75 -5.51 1.14
C TYR A 57 -8.29 -4.77 -0.08
N GLY A 58 -7.63 -3.71 -0.51
CA GLY A 58 -7.95 -3.03 -1.77
C GLY A 58 -7.75 -3.95 -2.97
N ILE A 59 -6.71 -4.75 -2.97
CA ILE A 59 -6.43 -5.76 -4.00
C ILE A 59 -7.53 -6.83 -3.97
N ARG A 60 -7.87 -7.34 -2.80
CA ARG A 60 -8.94 -8.34 -2.64
C ARG A 60 -10.28 -7.83 -3.15
N SER A 61 -10.63 -6.62 -2.80
CA SER A 61 -11.88 -5.98 -3.25
C SER A 61 -11.93 -5.87 -4.78
N THR A 62 -10.83 -5.52 -5.41
CA THR A 62 -10.73 -5.41 -6.86
C THR A 62 -10.89 -6.76 -7.54
N ILE A 63 -10.33 -7.83 -6.98
CA ILE A 63 -10.54 -9.21 -7.45
C ILE A 63 -12.02 -9.60 -7.32
N LEU A 64 -12.64 -9.33 -6.18
CA LEU A 64 -14.05 -9.67 -5.92
C LEU A 64 -15.03 -8.94 -6.84
N ASN A 65 -14.66 -7.77 -7.35
CA ASN A 65 -15.46 -7.02 -8.32
C ASN A 65 -15.23 -7.47 -9.77
N ASN A 66 -14.61 -8.64 -9.97
CA ASN A 66 -14.37 -9.26 -11.28
C ASN A 66 -13.57 -8.38 -12.24
N ASP A 67 -12.68 -7.54 -11.74
CA ASP A 67 -11.75 -6.79 -12.57
C ASP A 67 -10.72 -7.77 -13.14
N SER A 68 -10.69 -7.93 -14.45
CA SER A 68 -9.75 -8.83 -15.13
C SER A 68 -8.33 -8.26 -15.22
N GLU A 69 -8.14 -6.97 -14.91
CA GLU A 69 -6.86 -6.28 -15.04
C GLU A 69 -6.41 -5.64 -13.72
N VAL A 70 -6.49 -6.40 -12.64
CA VAL A 70 -6.17 -5.92 -11.27
C VAL A 70 -4.77 -5.32 -11.21
N ARG A 71 -3.77 -6.06 -11.69
CA ARG A 71 -2.37 -5.60 -11.65
C ARG A 71 -2.17 -4.31 -12.43
N LYS A 72 -2.78 -4.20 -13.62
CA LYS A 72 -2.70 -3.01 -14.46
C LYS A 72 -3.36 -1.81 -13.80
N SER A 73 -4.52 -2.00 -13.17
CA SER A 73 -5.24 -0.95 -12.44
C SER A 73 -4.37 -0.38 -11.31
N PHE A 74 -3.71 -1.23 -10.54
CA PHE A 74 -2.80 -0.79 -9.49
C PHE A 74 -1.53 -0.13 -10.03
N THR A 75 -1.01 -0.63 -11.15
CA THR A 75 0.14 0.00 -11.82
C THR A 75 -0.18 1.43 -12.23
N ILE A 76 -1.34 1.66 -12.84
CA ILE A 76 -1.78 3.01 -13.25
C ILE A 76 -1.94 3.92 -12.02
N LEU A 77 -2.57 3.42 -10.96
CA LEU A 77 -2.75 4.16 -9.72
C LEU A 77 -1.40 4.56 -9.10
N MET A 78 -0.47 3.61 -9.00
CA MET A 78 0.86 3.85 -8.46
C MET A 78 1.65 4.86 -9.30
N GLN A 79 1.60 4.75 -10.63
CA GLN A 79 2.27 5.69 -11.54
C GLN A 79 1.70 7.10 -11.40
N THR A 80 0.38 7.23 -11.31
CA THR A 80 -0.30 8.51 -11.14
C THR A 80 0.10 9.19 -9.83
N LEU A 81 0.11 8.45 -8.74
CA LEU A 81 0.50 9.00 -7.43
C LEU A 81 1.99 9.30 -7.35
N LYS A 82 2.82 8.49 -7.98
CA LYS A 82 4.26 8.76 -8.06
C LYS A 82 4.54 10.05 -8.83
N GLN A 83 3.87 10.28 -9.95
CA GLN A 83 4.00 11.51 -10.72
C GLN A 83 3.56 12.72 -9.90
N TRP A 84 2.44 12.62 -9.19
CA TRP A 84 1.99 13.69 -8.29
C TRP A 84 3.03 14.02 -7.21
N GLU A 85 3.63 12.99 -6.61
CA GLU A 85 4.67 13.14 -5.59
C GLU A 85 5.89 13.86 -6.15
N GLU A 86 6.32 13.51 -7.37
CA GLU A 86 7.52 14.06 -8.00
C GLU A 86 7.38 15.54 -8.42
N GLU A 87 6.17 16.05 -8.54
CA GLU A 87 5.91 17.44 -8.95
C GLU A 87 6.23 18.46 -7.84
N ASP A 88 6.35 18.02 -6.59
CA ASP A 88 6.62 18.92 -5.45
C ASP A 88 7.47 18.16 -4.41
N PRO A 89 8.62 18.73 -3.97
CA PRO A 89 9.51 18.06 -3.01
C PRO A 89 8.90 17.86 -1.62
N ASP A 90 7.83 18.57 -1.29
CA ASP A 90 7.14 18.41 0.01
C ASP A 90 6.11 17.27 0.00
N ARG A 91 5.82 16.70 -1.15
CA ARG A 91 4.83 15.63 -1.28
C ARG A 91 5.43 14.26 -0.99
N ARG A 92 4.63 13.42 -0.34
CA ARG A 92 4.98 12.03 -0.06
C ARG A 92 3.77 11.13 -0.22
N VAL A 93 3.98 9.97 -0.84
CA VAL A 93 3.00 8.89 -0.92
C VAL A 93 3.56 7.69 -0.19
N ILE A 94 2.83 7.22 0.82
CA ILE A 94 3.22 6.09 1.68
C ILE A 94 2.17 5.00 1.55
N TRP A 95 2.61 3.81 1.15
CA TRP A 95 1.77 2.63 1.01
C TRP A 95 2.03 1.68 2.16
N ILE A 96 0.96 1.20 2.80
CA ILE A 96 1.05 0.23 3.88
C ILE A 96 0.25 -1.01 3.49
N GLY A 97 0.90 -2.17 3.51
CA GLY A 97 0.24 -3.43 3.21
C GLY A 97 0.84 -4.58 3.99
N SER A 98 -0.03 -5.46 4.49
CA SER A 98 0.40 -6.67 5.18
C SER A 98 0.65 -7.81 4.21
N GLU A 99 1.51 -8.74 4.60
CA GLU A 99 1.74 -9.99 3.86
C GLU A 99 0.49 -10.87 3.90
N VAL A 100 0.22 -11.55 2.78
CA VAL A 100 -0.94 -12.43 2.62
C VAL A 100 -0.46 -13.86 2.37
N GLY A 101 -0.86 -14.78 3.25
CA GLY A 101 -0.68 -16.22 3.05
C GLY A 101 0.77 -16.70 2.97
N LYS A 102 1.71 -15.99 3.59
CA LYS A 102 3.11 -16.38 3.57
C LYS A 102 3.33 -17.72 4.28
N GLY A 103 3.98 -18.65 3.61
CA GLY A 103 4.35 -19.94 4.15
C GLY A 103 3.27 -21.03 4.07
N ILE A 104 2.02 -20.70 3.72
CA ILE A 104 0.93 -21.65 3.58
C ILE A 104 0.28 -21.48 2.21
N VAL A 105 0.12 -22.57 1.47
CA VAL A 105 -0.62 -22.55 0.19
C VAL A 105 -2.11 -22.66 0.50
N PRO A 106 -2.92 -21.63 0.25
CA PRO A 106 -4.35 -21.68 0.48
C PRO A 106 -5.03 -22.70 -0.44
N MET A 107 -5.99 -23.45 0.11
CA MET A 107 -6.74 -24.44 -0.67
C MET A 107 -7.81 -23.77 -1.54
N GLU A 108 -8.38 -22.67 -1.09
CA GLU A 108 -9.41 -21.94 -1.82
C GLU A 108 -8.82 -21.15 -2.98
N LYS A 109 -9.49 -21.21 -4.13
CA LYS A 109 -9.07 -20.50 -5.35
C LYS A 109 -8.95 -19.00 -5.14
N LEU A 110 -9.95 -18.37 -4.51
CA LEU A 110 -9.94 -16.93 -4.22
C LEU A 110 -8.75 -16.54 -3.35
N SER A 111 -8.46 -17.31 -2.32
CA SER A 111 -7.33 -17.05 -1.43
C SER A 111 -5.99 -17.16 -2.15
N ARG A 112 -5.86 -18.12 -3.09
CA ARG A 112 -4.64 -18.24 -3.92
C ARG A 112 -4.51 -17.07 -4.88
N GLU A 113 -5.59 -16.66 -5.53
CA GLU A 113 -5.59 -15.48 -6.42
C GLU A 113 -5.22 -14.21 -5.66
N TRP A 114 -5.77 -14.03 -4.48
CA TRP A 114 -5.45 -12.89 -3.62
C TRP A 114 -3.98 -12.88 -3.21
N ARG A 115 -3.46 -14.00 -2.73
CA ARG A 115 -2.04 -14.12 -2.37
C ARG A 115 -1.13 -13.80 -3.55
N ASP A 116 -1.39 -14.42 -4.70
CA ASP A 116 -0.54 -14.26 -5.87
C ASP A 116 -0.59 -12.84 -6.42
N MET A 117 -1.78 -12.26 -6.53
CA MET A 117 -1.95 -10.89 -7.01
C MET A 117 -1.31 -9.87 -6.05
N THR A 118 -1.49 -10.05 -4.75
CA THR A 118 -0.87 -9.19 -3.74
C THR A 118 0.66 -9.24 -3.87
N GLY A 119 1.22 -10.42 -4.04
CA GLY A 119 2.66 -10.59 -4.27
C GLY A 119 3.15 -9.83 -5.50
N TRP A 120 2.44 -9.93 -6.61
CA TRP A 120 2.81 -9.21 -7.84
C TRP A 120 2.70 -7.70 -7.70
N VAL A 121 1.61 -7.20 -7.13
CA VAL A 121 1.42 -5.75 -6.89
C VAL A 121 2.49 -5.22 -5.94
N TYR A 122 2.83 -5.95 -4.89
CA TYR A 122 3.88 -5.55 -3.95
C TYR A 122 5.26 -5.49 -4.61
N GLN A 123 5.56 -6.43 -5.52
CA GLN A 123 6.81 -6.38 -6.28
C GLN A 123 6.88 -5.14 -7.17
N ASP A 124 5.78 -4.82 -7.85
CA ASP A 124 5.71 -3.63 -8.70
C ASP A 124 5.89 -2.37 -7.85
N LEU A 125 5.21 -2.30 -6.71
CA LEU A 125 5.30 -1.17 -5.79
C LEU A 125 6.71 -1.02 -5.21
N ALA A 126 7.35 -2.12 -4.84
CA ALA A 126 8.73 -2.09 -4.33
C ALA A 126 9.71 -1.54 -5.36
N LYS A 127 9.53 -1.89 -6.64
CA LYS A 127 10.36 -1.34 -7.73
C LYS A 127 10.17 0.16 -7.91
N MET A 128 8.95 0.65 -7.76
CA MET A 128 8.61 2.06 -7.94
C MET A 128 8.92 2.91 -6.71
N SER A 129 9.09 2.29 -5.55
CA SER A 129 9.30 3.00 -4.28
C SER A 129 10.77 3.39 -4.10
N LYS A 130 10.97 4.56 -3.51
CA LYS A 130 12.28 5.07 -3.12
C LYS A 130 12.84 4.29 -1.93
N GLU A 131 11.96 3.93 -0.97
CA GLU A 131 12.29 3.15 0.21
C GLU A 131 11.25 2.07 0.41
N VAL A 132 11.70 0.92 0.88
CA VAL A 132 10.85 -0.21 1.27
C VAL A 132 11.28 -0.68 2.64
N TRP A 133 10.33 -0.75 3.56
CA TRP A 133 10.55 -1.14 4.96
C TRP A 133 9.74 -2.37 5.33
N LEU A 134 10.36 -3.26 6.08
CA LEU A 134 9.72 -4.43 6.67
C LEU A 134 9.56 -4.19 8.18
N VAL A 135 8.31 -4.26 8.68
CA VAL A 135 8.00 -4.05 10.10
C VAL A 135 7.47 -5.32 10.73
N TRP A 136 8.19 -5.82 11.74
CA TRP A 136 7.80 -6.94 12.57
C TRP A 136 7.91 -6.55 14.05
N TYR A 137 6.86 -6.77 14.82
CA TYR A 137 6.85 -6.45 16.26
C TYR A 137 7.23 -4.99 16.55
N GLY A 138 6.80 -4.07 15.69
CA GLY A 138 7.15 -2.65 15.85
C GLY A 138 8.59 -2.29 15.46
N LEU A 139 9.39 -3.26 15.03
CA LEU A 139 10.78 -3.06 14.62
C LEU A 139 10.87 -3.05 13.09
N ALA A 140 11.60 -2.09 12.55
CA ALA A 140 11.71 -1.92 11.10
C ALA A 140 13.09 -2.27 10.58
N THR A 141 13.09 -2.93 9.42
CA THR A 141 14.30 -3.22 8.64
C THR A 141 14.16 -2.62 7.26
N SER A 142 15.16 -1.89 6.80
CA SER A 142 15.18 -1.37 5.43
C SER A 142 15.47 -2.50 4.45
N LEU A 143 14.61 -2.64 3.44
CA LEU A 143 14.81 -3.55 2.31
C LEU A 143 15.34 -2.81 1.09
N LYS A 144 15.09 -1.50 1.00
CA LYS A 144 15.52 -0.64 -0.10
C LYS A 144 15.62 0.80 0.38
N GLY A 145 16.68 1.49 -0.02
CA GLY A 145 16.89 2.89 0.34
C GLY A 145 17.82 3.10 1.56
#